data_0a8417312f1dcdc6c3304d82cf89cbae
#
_entry.id   0a8417312f1dcdc6c3304d82cf89cbae
#
_cell.length_a   1.000
_cell.length_b   1.000
_cell.length_c   1.000
_cell.angle_alpha   90.00
_cell.angle_beta   90.00
_cell.angle_gamma   90.00
#
_symmetry.space_group_name_H-M   'P 1'
#
loop_
_entity.id
_entity.type
_entity.pdbx_description
1 polymer ?
#
loop_
_entity_poly.entity_id
_entity_poly.type
_entity_poly.pdbx_seq_one_letter_code
_entity_poly.pdbx_strand_id
1 'polypeptide(L)'
;MHFAVHQNIADNLISAYNGSEPLANYLKKYFAANKKHGSKDRKNITALCYAYFRNTATSFPLVAQISTAIDAPAFMASHKEQPLLFVRIRPWQKDTVLAKLKASAIEFEEIGNDSLSFVNTTAIQEVLD
;
A
#
# COMPACT_ATOMS: atom_id res chain seq x y z
N MET A 1 -15.95 -13.19 15.06
CA MET A 1 -16.97 -13.64 14.12
C MET A 1 -16.86 -13.00 12.72
N HIS A 2 -16.74 -11.69 12.63
CA HIS A 2 -16.57 -11.01 11.34
C HIS A 2 -15.26 -11.33 10.61
N PHE A 3 -14.18 -11.61 11.34
CA PHE A 3 -12.87 -11.91 10.75
C PHE A 3 -12.90 -13.17 9.89
N ALA A 4 -13.53 -14.25 10.35
CA ALA A 4 -13.62 -15.51 9.58
C ALA A 4 -14.40 -15.32 8.26
N VAL A 5 -15.43 -14.48 8.26
CA VAL A 5 -16.21 -14.17 7.04
C VAL A 5 -15.35 -13.38 6.05
N HIS A 6 -14.63 -12.36 6.52
CA HIS A 6 -13.74 -11.58 5.66
C HIS A 6 -12.60 -12.45 5.10
N GLN A 7 -12.05 -13.37 5.90
CA GLN A 7 -11.03 -14.31 5.45
C GLN A 7 -11.53 -15.21 4.32
N ASN A 8 -12.72 -15.82 4.49
CA ASN A 8 -13.31 -16.67 3.46
C ASN A 8 -13.56 -15.90 2.14
N ILE A 9 -14.01 -14.65 2.23
CA ILE A 9 -14.22 -13.81 1.04
C ILE A 9 -12.88 -13.52 0.38
N ALA A 10 -11.87 -13.15 1.15
CA ALA A 10 -10.54 -12.89 0.63
C ALA A 10 -9.94 -14.13 -0.04
N ASP A 11 -10.05 -15.31 0.57
CA ASP A 11 -9.57 -16.57 0.03
C ASP A 11 -10.24 -16.92 -1.32
N ASN A 12 -11.53 -16.68 -1.43
CA ASN A 12 -12.25 -16.87 -2.69
C ASN A 12 -11.79 -15.89 -3.78
N LEU A 13 -11.57 -14.63 -3.41
CA LEU A 13 -11.08 -13.61 -4.34
C LEU A 13 -9.66 -13.92 -4.82
N ILE A 14 -8.79 -14.34 -3.91
CA ILE A 14 -7.40 -14.72 -4.21
C ILE A 14 -7.39 -15.93 -5.15
N SER A 15 -8.20 -16.94 -4.89
CA SER A 15 -8.28 -18.15 -5.71
C SER A 15 -8.81 -17.88 -7.12
N ALA A 16 -9.70 -16.92 -7.28
CA ALA A 16 -10.26 -16.54 -8.57
C ALA A 16 -9.40 -15.52 -9.34
N TYR A 17 -8.47 -14.85 -8.68
CA TYR A 17 -7.60 -13.86 -9.30
C TYR A 17 -6.52 -14.52 -10.17
N ASN A 18 -6.48 -14.16 -11.45
CA ASN A 18 -5.57 -14.75 -12.42
C ASN A 18 -4.43 -13.83 -12.87
N GLY A 19 -4.34 -12.62 -12.30
CA GLY A 19 -3.30 -11.66 -12.65
C GLY A 19 -3.44 -10.95 -13.99
N SER A 20 -4.57 -11.12 -14.71
CA SER A 20 -4.79 -10.47 -16.00
C SER A 20 -4.98 -8.96 -15.93
N GLU A 21 -5.27 -8.44 -14.75
CA GLU A 21 -5.43 -7.02 -14.45
C GLU A 21 -4.83 -6.70 -13.08
N PRO A 22 -4.51 -5.43 -12.77
CA PRO A 22 -4.05 -5.04 -11.44
C PRO A 22 -5.06 -5.44 -10.34
N LEU A 23 -4.56 -5.95 -9.22
CA LEU A 23 -5.39 -6.39 -8.10
C LEU A 23 -6.38 -5.31 -7.63
N ALA A 24 -5.96 -4.04 -7.62
CA ALA A 24 -6.82 -2.93 -7.25
C ALA A 24 -8.06 -2.82 -8.15
N ASN A 25 -7.91 -3.00 -9.46
CA ASN A 25 -9.02 -2.96 -10.42
C ASN A 25 -9.94 -4.17 -10.25
N TYR A 26 -9.36 -5.34 -10.05
CA TYR A 26 -10.12 -6.56 -9.78
C TYR A 26 -10.99 -6.43 -8.54
N LEU A 27 -10.44 -5.95 -7.42
CA LEU A 27 -11.18 -5.72 -6.18
C LEU A 27 -12.25 -4.63 -6.34
N LYS A 28 -11.94 -3.56 -7.08
CA LYS A 28 -12.92 -2.49 -7.36
C LYS A 28 -14.15 -3.04 -8.10
N LYS A 29 -13.95 -3.88 -9.10
CA LYS A 29 -15.04 -4.54 -9.84
C LYS A 29 -15.86 -5.46 -8.94
N TYR A 30 -15.19 -6.26 -8.10
CA TYR A 30 -15.87 -7.12 -7.15
C TYR A 30 -16.77 -6.33 -6.19
N PHE A 31 -16.27 -5.27 -5.59
CA PHE A 31 -17.06 -4.46 -4.66
C PHE A 31 -18.16 -3.64 -5.35
N ALA A 32 -18.00 -3.28 -6.61
CA ALA A 32 -19.05 -2.65 -7.39
C ALA A 32 -20.23 -3.62 -7.65
N ALA A 33 -19.94 -4.88 -7.87
CA ALA A 33 -20.93 -5.93 -8.04
C ALA A 33 -21.55 -6.41 -6.71
N ASN A 34 -20.81 -6.28 -5.60
CA ASN A 34 -21.21 -6.76 -4.26
C ASN A 34 -21.39 -5.60 -3.28
N LYS A 35 -22.38 -4.77 -3.49
CA LYS A 35 -22.65 -3.55 -2.69
C LYS A 35 -23.01 -3.81 -1.23
N LYS A 36 -23.24 -5.07 -0.85
CA LYS A 36 -23.52 -5.48 0.53
C LYS A 36 -22.38 -5.21 1.51
N HIS A 37 -21.15 -5.09 1.02
CA HIS A 37 -19.99 -4.82 1.85
C HIS A 37 -19.90 -3.34 2.19
N GLY A 38 -19.92 -3.03 3.48
CA GLY A 38 -19.69 -1.68 3.99
C GLY A 38 -18.22 -1.23 3.83
N SER A 39 -17.96 0.02 4.10
CA SER A 39 -16.61 0.60 3.98
C SER A 39 -15.56 -0.17 4.80
N LYS A 40 -15.91 -0.55 6.03
CA LYS A 40 -15.04 -1.31 6.93
C LYS A 40 -14.75 -2.71 6.38
N ASP A 41 -15.77 -3.39 5.87
CA ASP A 41 -15.62 -4.73 5.29
C ASP A 41 -14.72 -4.71 4.06
N ARG A 42 -14.92 -3.74 3.17
CA ARG A 42 -14.09 -3.54 1.98
C ARG A 42 -12.63 -3.33 2.35
N LYS A 43 -12.37 -2.49 3.35
CA LYS A 43 -11.02 -2.23 3.86
C LYS A 43 -10.36 -3.50 4.39
N ASN A 44 -11.08 -4.28 5.19
CA ASN A 44 -10.55 -5.51 5.78
C ASN A 44 -10.29 -6.59 4.73
N ILE A 45 -11.23 -6.82 3.81
CA ILE A 45 -11.07 -7.80 2.72
C ILE A 45 -9.89 -7.41 1.82
N THR A 46 -9.79 -6.14 1.46
CA THR A 46 -8.67 -5.62 0.65
C THR A 46 -7.33 -5.84 1.35
N ALA A 47 -7.25 -5.52 2.63
CA ALA A 47 -6.03 -5.70 3.42
C ALA A 47 -5.60 -7.18 3.46
N LEU A 48 -6.54 -8.12 3.61
CA LEU A 48 -6.26 -9.56 3.59
C LEU A 48 -5.75 -10.03 2.22
N CYS A 49 -6.33 -9.55 1.13
CA CYS A 49 -5.85 -9.88 -0.22
C CYS A 49 -4.42 -9.37 -0.46
N TYR A 50 -4.13 -8.12 -0.12
CA TYR A 50 -2.80 -7.57 -0.27
C TYR A 50 -1.77 -8.25 0.63
N ALA A 51 -2.13 -8.58 1.87
CA ALA A 51 -1.26 -9.31 2.79
C ALA A 51 -0.87 -10.69 2.24
N TYR A 52 -1.82 -11.40 1.65
CA TYR A 52 -1.55 -12.68 1.01
C TYR A 52 -0.49 -12.55 -0.09
N PHE A 53 -0.66 -11.63 -1.02
CA PHE A 53 0.29 -11.47 -2.14
C PHE A 53 1.66 -10.96 -1.68
N ARG A 54 1.74 -10.12 -0.65
CA ARG A 54 3.02 -9.72 -0.05
C ARG A 54 3.75 -10.91 0.57
N ASN A 55 3.03 -11.79 1.27
CA ASN A 55 3.61 -12.95 1.94
C ASN A 55 3.99 -14.07 0.98
N THR A 56 3.32 -14.20 -0.16
CA THR A 56 3.61 -15.20 -1.19
C THR A 56 4.58 -14.71 -2.26
N ALA A 57 5.11 -13.49 -2.14
CA ALA A 57 6.07 -12.93 -3.09
C ALA A 57 7.34 -13.77 -3.26
N THR A 58 7.64 -14.66 -2.32
CA THR A 58 8.76 -15.61 -2.41
C THR A 58 8.66 -16.61 -3.57
N SER A 59 7.47 -16.78 -4.14
CA SER A 59 7.24 -17.65 -5.29
C SER A 59 7.39 -16.95 -6.65
N PHE A 60 7.78 -15.68 -6.66
CA PHE A 60 7.96 -14.93 -7.89
C PHE A 60 9.13 -15.48 -8.73
N PRO A 61 8.92 -15.70 -10.03
CA PRO A 61 10.02 -16.08 -10.93
C PRO A 61 11.11 -15.01 -11.03
N LEU A 62 10.87 -13.81 -10.55
CA LEU A 62 11.83 -12.71 -10.47
C LEU A 62 13.05 -13.00 -9.58
N VAL A 63 12.94 -13.93 -8.63
CA VAL A 63 14.07 -14.29 -7.76
C VAL A 63 15.27 -14.77 -8.59
N ALA A 64 15.03 -15.49 -9.68
CA ALA A 64 16.06 -15.96 -10.59
C ALA A 64 16.69 -14.82 -11.43
N GLN A 65 16.08 -13.65 -11.47
CA GLN A 65 16.52 -12.49 -12.24
C GLN A 65 17.18 -11.40 -11.39
N ILE A 66 17.24 -11.60 -10.08
CA ILE A 66 17.87 -10.64 -9.17
C ILE A 66 19.38 -10.62 -9.43
N SER A 67 19.95 -9.42 -9.55
CA SER A 67 21.40 -9.23 -9.67
C SER A 67 22.14 -9.88 -8.51
N THR A 68 23.30 -10.48 -8.80
CA THR A 68 24.18 -11.05 -7.78
C THR A 68 24.74 -10.02 -6.81
N ALA A 69 24.66 -8.72 -7.14
CA ALA A 69 25.03 -7.62 -6.26
C ALA A 69 23.98 -7.31 -5.16
N ILE A 70 22.81 -7.92 -5.24
CA ILE A 70 21.72 -7.74 -4.29
C ILE A 70 21.63 -8.95 -3.38
N ASP A 71 21.50 -8.71 -2.08
CA ASP A 71 21.15 -9.76 -1.11
C ASP A 71 19.72 -10.23 -1.37
N ALA A 72 19.55 -11.38 -2.01
CA ALA A 72 18.24 -11.91 -2.37
C ALA A 72 17.33 -12.17 -1.16
N PRO A 73 17.77 -12.78 -0.04
CA PRO A 73 16.95 -12.94 1.15
C PRO A 73 16.45 -11.61 1.74
N ALA A 74 17.31 -10.60 1.83
CA ALA A 74 16.94 -9.28 2.32
C ALA A 74 15.96 -8.58 1.37
N PHE A 75 16.16 -8.69 0.07
CA PHE A 75 15.24 -8.17 -0.95
C PHE A 75 13.86 -8.80 -0.84
N MET A 76 13.78 -10.12 -0.70
CA MET A 76 12.51 -10.81 -0.54
C MET A 76 11.80 -10.45 0.77
N ALA A 77 12.55 -10.33 1.87
CA ALA A 77 12.01 -9.90 3.15
C ALA A 77 11.42 -8.48 3.11
N SER A 78 12.03 -7.58 2.34
CA SER A 78 11.57 -6.19 2.20
C SER A 78 10.17 -6.06 1.61
N HIS A 79 9.71 -7.05 0.82
CA HIS A 79 8.36 -7.04 0.25
C HIS A 79 7.25 -7.20 1.30
N LYS A 80 7.58 -7.68 2.48
CA LYS A 80 6.63 -7.83 3.59
C LYS A 80 6.38 -6.52 4.34
N GLU A 81 7.27 -5.56 4.18
CA GLU A 81 7.19 -4.27 4.86
C GLU A 81 6.53 -3.22 3.96
N GLN A 82 5.67 -2.40 4.55
CA GLN A 82 5.11 -1.25 3.85
C GLN A 82 6.19 -0.16 3.80
N PRO A 83 6.62 0.27 2.61
CA PRO A 83 7.59 1.35 2.49
C PRO A 83 7.00 2.68 2.95
N LEU A 84 7.88 3.58 3.39
CA LEU A 84 7.51 4.97 3.66
C LEU A 84 7.17 5.68 2.33
N LEU A 85 6.29 6.65 2.39
CA LEU A 85 6.09 7.57 1.28
C LEU A 85 7.13 8.70 1.35
N PHE A 86 7.85 8.93 0.27
CA PHE A 86 8.77 10.04 0.14
C PHE A 86 8.20 11.08 -0.81
N VAL A 87 8.19 12.33 -0.37
CA VAL A 87 7.70 13.48 -1.15
C VAL A 87 8.82 14.50 -1.27
N ARG A 88 9.07 14.95 -2.50
CA ARG A 88 9.99 16.05 -2.76
C ARG A 88 9.23 17.37 -2.82
N ILE A 89 9.70 18.34 -2.05
CA ILE A 89 9.12 19.68 -2.01
C ILE A 89 9.69 20.48 -3.19
N ARG A 90 8.80 21.18 -3.90
CA ARG A 90 9.23 22.12 -4.96
C ARG A 90 10.01 23.28 -4.35
N PRO A 91 10.99 23.83 -5.07
CA PRO A 91 11.70 25.03 -4.62
C PRO A 91 10.71 26.12 -4.19
N TRP A 92 11.07 26.94 -3.19
CA TRP A 92 10.29 28.02 -2.59
C TRP A 92 8.91 27.65 -1.99
N GLN A 93 8.52 26.38 -1.97
CA GLN A 93 7.26 25.92 -1.36
C GLN A 93 7.43 25.35 0.05
N LYS A 94 8.64 25.25 0.55
CA LYS A 94 8.94 24.54 1.80
C LYS A 94 8.14 25.06 2.99
N ASP A 95 8.14 26.36 3.21
CA ASP A 95 7.45 26.95 4.37
C ASP A 95 5.94 26.75 4.30
N THR A 96 5.35 26.87 3.12
CA THR A 96 3.92 26.63 2.88
C THR A 96 3.55 25.18 3.15
N VAL A 97 4.33 24.23 2.63
CA VAL A 97 4.09 22.79 2.80
C VAL A 97 4.23 22.39 4.26
N LEU A 98 5.27 22.83 4.95
CA LEU A 98 5.49 22.52 6.36
C LEU A 98 4.40 23.13 7.24
N ALA A 99 3.94 24.35 6.95
CA ALA A 99 2.84 24.96 7.69
C ALA A 99 1.53 24.17 7.54
N LYS A 100 1.19 23.74 6.33
CA LYS A 100 0.00 22.90 6.07
C LYS A 100 0.09 21.56 6.83
N LEU A 101 1.24 20.90 6.81
CA LEU A 101 1.43 19.62 7.48
C LEU A 101 1.36 19.75 9.00
N LYS A 102 1.96 20.78 9.57
CA LYS A 102 1.89 21.04 11.01
C LYS A 102 0.46 21.34 11.48
N ALA A 103 -0.30 22.07 10.66
CA ALA A 103 -1.71 22.36 10.96
C ALA A 103 -2.62 21.12 10.87
N SER A 104 -2.26 20.15 10.06
CA SER A 104 -3.03 18.90 9.86
C SER A 104 -2.76 17.82 10.91
N ALA A 105 -1.76 17.99 11.75
CA ALA A 105 -1.28 16.99 12.72
C ALA A 105 -0.80 15.67 12.08
N ILE A 106 -0.46 15.68 10.79
CA ILE A 106 0.18 14.52 10.13
C ILE A 106 1.65 14.46 10.54
N GLU A 107 2.07 13.30 11.01
CA GLU A 107 3.47 13.05 11.35
C GLU A 107 4.32 12.90 10.07
N PHE A 108 5.46 13.56 10.05
CA PHE A 108 6.43 13.49 8.96
C PHE A 108 7.85 13.67 9.48
N GLU A 109 8.83 13.23 8.70
CA GLU A 109 10.25 13.44 8.96
C GLU A 109 10.87 14.20 7.80
N GLU A 110 11.66 15.22 8.09
CA GLU A 110 12.43 15.95 7.08
C GLU A 110 13.69 15.15 6.72
N ILE A 111 13.89 14.92 5.41
CA ILE A 111 15.05 14.22 4.88
C ILE A 111 15.82 15.17 3.97
N GLY A 112 16.98 15.61 4.42
CA GLY A 112 17.73 16.63 3.69
C GLY A 112 16.99 17.97 3.64
N ASN A 113 17.18 18.72 2.57
CA ASN A 113 16.66 20.08 2.45
C ASN A 113 15.28 20.18 1.78
N ASP A 114 14.88 19.17 1.01
CA ASP A 114 13.74 19.26 0.11
C ASP A 114 12.84 18.01 0.10
N SER A 115 13.07 17.07 0.99
CA SER A 115 12.32 15.80 1.00
C SER A 115 11.69 15.53 2.36
N LEU A 116 10.53 14.89 2.33
CA LEU A 116 9.78 14.47 3.50
C LEU A 116 9.43 12.99 3.39
N SER A 117 9.38 12.30 4.53
CA SER A 117 8.87 10.94 4.62
C SER A 117 7.63 10.84 5.50
N PHE A 118 6.73 9.92 5.14
CA PHE A 118 5.46 9.69 5.82
C PHE A 118 5.23 8.20 6.01
N VAL A 119 4.69 7.84 7.16
CA VAL A 119 4.25 6.47 7.44
C VAL A 119 2.87 6.20 6.84
N ASN A 120 1.94 7.16 6.93
CA ASN A 120 0.59 7.05 6.40
C ASN A 120 0.41 7.99 5.21
N THR A 121 -0.12 7.46 4.10
CA THR A 121 -0.17 8.15 2.82
C THR A 121 -1.54 8.66 2.42
N THR A 122 -2.62 8.22 3.09
CA THR A 122 -3.99 8.42 2.58
C THR A 122 -4.52 9.86 2.72
N ALA A 123 -4.04 10.63 3.70
CA ALA A 123 -4.53 11.97 3.97
C ALA A 123 -3.65 13.09 3.39
N ILE A 124 -2.51 12.76 2.80
CA ILE A 124 -1.50 13.77 2.41
C ILE A 124 -1.97 14.60 1.22
N GLN A 125 -2.61 13.99 0.24
CA GLN A 125 -3.10 14.68 -0.93
C GLN A 125 -4.10 15.79 -0.56
N GLU A 126 -5.06 15.48 0.30
CA GLU A 126 -6.08 16.44 0.76
C GLU A 126 -5.47 17.64 1.51
N VAL A 127 -4.35 17.41 2.20
CA VAL A 127 -3.67 18.45 2.96
C VAL A 127 -2.82 19.35 2.08
N LEU A 128 -2.18 18.80 1.04
CA LEU A 128 -1.23 19.53 0.19
C LEU A 128 -1.88 20.15 -1.05
N ASP A 129 -3.06 19.71 -1.45
CA ASP A 129 -3.86 20.36 -2.48
C ASP A 129 -4.53 21.62 -1.91
#